data_a44989e01d2d996ebbc48028f92a3d67
#
_entry.id   a44989e01d2d996ebbc48028f92a3d67
#
_cell.length_a   1.000
_cell.length_b   1.000
_cell.length_c   1.000
_cell.angle_alpha   90.00
_cell.angle_beta   90.00
_cell.angle_gamma   90.00
#
_symmetry.space_group_name_H-M   'P 1'
#
loop_
_entity.id
_entity.type
_entity.pdbx_description
1 polymer ?
#
loop_
_entity_poly.entity_id
_entity_poly.type
_entity_poly.pdbx_seq_one_letter_code
_entity_poly.pdbx_strand_id
1 'polypeptide(L)'
;MEDLSKPFSIPQIDLYRDLDWGAEQLLAIFLFRTFSKEQRRRIWSLGSIQVVKKSAHAVIEGEPSRGLFLILGGQLSVYKRDTLTSDAHRLATLKSGDSFGELSLFDQAPRSATVSADAQSYLFTLEAGLFETFLDREGDQTKAQFYKNCATVLSEKFRVLNTDYISSQQLLWKYALRKTKE
;
A
#
# COMPACT_ATOMS: atom_id res chain seq x y z
N MET A 1 -2.11 -26.66 -0.13
CA MET A 1 -2.12 -25.42 0.71
C MET A 1 -0.65 -25.08 0.91
N GLU A 2 -0.11 -24.24 0.03
CA GLU A 2 1.27 -23.79 0.15
C GLU A 2 1.39 -22.84 1.34
N ASP A 3 2.41 -23.07 2.13
CA ASP A 3 2.74 -22.32 3.33
C ASP A 3 3.17 -20.88 2.94
N LEU A 4 2.27 -19.92 3.12
CA LEU A 4 2.50 -18.49 2.86
C LEU A 4 3.51 -17.85 3.84
N SER A 5 4.07 -18.62 4.78
CA SER A 5 5.08 -18.15 5.74
C SER A 5 6.52 -18.24 5.22
N LYS A 6 6.76 -18.87 4.06
CA LYS A 6 8.10 -18.92 3.48
C LYS A 6 8.54 -17.55 2.98
N PRO A 7 9.77 -17.12 3.30
CA PRO A 7 10.30 -15.89 2.75
C PRO A 7 10.26 -15.97 1.23
N PHE A 8 9.70 -14.95 0.61
CA PHE A 8 9.57 -14.83 -0.83
C PHE A 8 10.94 -15.05 -1.48
N SER A 9 11.17 -16.25 -2.00
CA SER A 9 12.35 -16.51 -2.82
C SER A 9 12.18 -15.72 -4.11
N ILE A 10 13.20 -14.93 -4.49
CA ILE A 10 13.21 -14.10 -5.69
C ILE A 10 12.73 -14.97 -6.86
N PRO A 11 11.52 -14.74 -7.39
CA PRO A 11 11.11 -15.44 -8.59
C PRO A 11 12.07 -15.02 -9.70
N GLN A 12 12.48 -15.98 -10.54
CA GLN A 12 13.14 -15.63 -11.78
C GLN A 12 12.30 -14.60 -12.51
N ILE A 13 12.92 -13.59 -13.15
CA ILE A 13 12.25 -12.46 -13.82
C ILE A 13 11.11 -12.93 -14.75
N ASP A 14 11.19 -14.14 -15.27
CA ASP A 14 10.17 -14.73 -16.13
C ASP A 14 8.84 -15.03 -15.42
N LEU A 15 8.84 -15.27 -14.11
CA LEU A 15 7.62 -15.54 -13.34
C LEU A 15 6.68 -14.32 -13.30
N TYR A 16 7.23 -13.11 -13.34
CA TYR A 16 6.42 -11.88 -13.37
C TYR A 16 5.65 -11.69 -14.68
N ARG A 17 6.03 -12.42 -15.74
CA ARG A 17 5.32 -12.45 -17.02
C ARG A 17 4.17 -13.45 -17.03
N ASP A 18 4.12 -14.35 -16.07
CA ASP A 18 3.06 -15.34 -15.94
C ASP A 18 1.79 -14.65 -15.38
N LEU A 19 0.77 -14.57 -16.22
CA LEU A 19 -0.51 -13.93 -15.89
C LEU A 19 -1.30 -14.73 -14.83
N ASP A 20 -1.15 -16.05 -14.81
CA ASP A 20 -1.82 -16.89 -13.83
C ASP A 20 -1.20 -16.72 -12.45
N TRP A 21 0.12 -16.75 -12.38
CA TRP A 21 0.82 -16.45 -11.14
C TRP A 21 0.48 -15.04 -10.65
N GLY A 22 0.50 -14.05 -11.52
CA GLY A 22 0.14 -12.67 -11.18
C GLY A 22 -1.29 -12.52 -10.68
N ALA A 23 -2.24 -13.22 -11.29
CA ALA A 23 -3.63 -13.23 -10.86
C ALA A 23 -3.80 -13.81 -9.44
N GLU A 24 -3.00 -14.83 -9.07
CA GLU A 24 -3.00 -15.38 -7.70
C GLU A 24 -2.37 -14.40 -6.69
N GLN A 25 -1.31 -13.66 -7.07
CA GLN A 25 -0.77 -12.60 -6.21
C GLN A 25 -1.82 -11.52 -5.92
N LEU A 26 -2.56 -11.09 -6.94
CA LEU A 26 -3.64 -10.11 -6.77
C LEU A 26 -4.80 -10.64 -5.92
N LEU A 27 -5.09 -11.94 -5.93
CA LEU A 27 -6.12 -12.52 -5.07
C LEU A 27 -5.80 -12.38 -3.58
N ALA A 28 -4.52 -12.45 -3.21
CA ALA A 28 -4.09 -12.26 -1.82
C ALA A 28 -4.33 -10.84 -1.30
N ILE A 29 -4.47 -9.87 -2.20
CA ILE A 29 -4.64 -8.45 -1.86
C ILE A 29 -6.12 -8.11 -1.77
N PHE A 30 -6.54 -7.60 -0.62
CA PHE A 30 -7.95 -7.33 -0.32
C PHE A 30 -8.66 -6.51 -1.42
N LEU A 31 -7.99 -5.50 -2.00
CA LEU A 31 -8.55 -4.63 -3.03
C LEU A 31 -9.05 -5.39 -4.26
N PHE A 32 -8.38 -6.50 -4.62
CA PHE A 32 -8.65 -7.27 -5.85
C PHE A 32 -9.36 -8.60 -5.59
N ARG A 33 -9.69 -8.92 -4.36
CA ARG A 33 -10.28 -10.21 -3.96
C ARG A 33 -11.61 -10.53 -4.68
N THR A 34 -12.38 -9.51 -4.99
CA THR A 34 -13.70 -9.65 -5.64
C THR A 34 -13.65 -9.75 -7.15
N PHE A 35 -12.49 -9.51 -7.76
CA PHE A 35 -12.31 -9.67 -9.21
C PHE A 35 -12.21 -11.15 -9.59
N SER A 36 -12.76 -11.50 -10.76
CA SER A 36 -12.57 -12.84 -11.34
C SER A 36 -11.09 -13.09 -11.67
N LYS A 37 -10.71 -14.36 -11.84
CA LYS A 37 -9.34 -14.70 -12.24
C LYS A 37 -8.96 -14.00 -13.55
N GLU A 38 -9.87 -13.95 -14.52
CA GLU A 38 -9.63 -13.31 -15.81
C GLU A 38 -9.46 -11.79 -15.69
N GLN A 39 -10.23 -11.13 -14.84
CA GLN A 39 -10.05 -9.72 -14.54
C GLN A 39 -8.70 -9.46 -13.88
N ARG A 40 -8.27 -10.29 -12.91
CA ARG A 40 -6.95 -10.16 -12.28
C ARG A 40 -5.81 -10.39 -13.27
N ARG A 41 -5.93 -11.33 -14.21
CA ARG A 41 -4.94 -11.51 -15.30
C ARG A 41 -4.78 -10.24 -16.13
N ARG A 42 -5.90 -9.61 -16.50
CA ARG A 42 -5.89 -8.33 -17.23
C ARG A 42 -5.28 -7.19 -16.40
N ILE A 43 -5.64 -7.08 -15.13
CA ILE A 43 -5.03 -6.09 -14.22
C ILE A 43 -3.52 -6.31 -14.13
N TRP A 44 -3.08 -7.56 -13.98
CA TRP A 44 -1.66 -7.88 -13.92
C TRP A 44 -0.91 -7.46 -15.18
N SER A 45 -1.51 -7.62 -16.34
CA SER A 45 -0.91 -7.22 -17.63
C SER A 45 -0.80 -5.70 -17.80
N LEU A 46 -1.55 -4.89 -17.04
CA LEU A 46 -1.48 -3.42 -17.07
C LEU A 46 -0.35 -2.85 -16.20
N GLY A 47 0.12 -3.63 -15.25
CA GLY A 47 1.13 -3.18 -14.29
C GLY A 47 2.54 -3.55 -14.68
N SER A 48 3.46 -3.19 -13.81
CA SER A 48 4.88 -3.52 -13.95
C SER A 48 5.48 -3.86 -12.58
N ILE A 49 6.62 -4.57 -12.61
CA ILE A 49 7.36 -4.89 -11.39
C ILE A 49 8.46 -3.88 -11.18
N GLN A 50 8.50 -3.30 -10.00
CA GLN A 50 9.56 -2.42 -9.53
C GLN A 50 10.35 -3.11 -8.43
N VAL A 51 11.67 -3.13 -8.56
CA VAL A 51 12.57 -3.59 -7.50
C VAL A 51 13.11 -2.37 -6.76
N VAL A 52 12.84 -2.32 -5.46
CA VAL A 52 13.33 -1.26 -4.57
C VAL A 52 14.43 -1.83 -3.69
N LYS A 53 15.66 -1.32 -3.84
CA LYS A 53 16.80 -1.74 -3.03
C LYS A 53 16.63 -1.30 -1.58
N LYS A 54 17.25 -2.02 -0.65
CA LYS A 54 17.30 -1.61 0.75
C LYS A 54 17.72 -0.15 0.88
N SER A 55 17.05 0.59 1.74
CA SER A 55 17.23 2.03 2.01
C SER A 55 16.85 2.98 0.86
N ALA A 56 16.39 2.47 -0.28
CA ALA A 56 15.84 3.30 -1.34
C ALA A 56 14.37 3.65 -1.07
N HIS A 57 13.91 4.77 -1.64
CA HIS A 57 12.53 5.20 -1.58
C HIS A 57 11.73 4.60 -2.74
N ALA A 58 10.56 4.04 -2.45
CA ALA A 58 9.58 3.67 -3.45
C ALA A 58 8.78 4.89 -3.92
N VAL A 59 8.43 5.78 -2.98
CA VAL A 59 7.79 7.08 -3.22
C VAL A 59 8.29 8.08 -2.18
N ILE A 60 8.26 9.36 -2.53
CA ILE A 60 8.68 10.46 -1.67
C ILE A 60 7.47 11.38 -1.39
N GLU A 61 7.31 11.81 -0.14
CA GLU A 61 6.29 12.76 0.29
C GLU A 61 6.34 14.04 -0.56
N GLY A 62 5.18 14.51 -1.01
CA GLY A 62 5.03 15.71 -1.83
C GLY A 62 5.23 15.49 -3.33
N GLU A 63 5.76 14.34 -3.77
CA GLU A 63 5.85 14.04 -5.20
C GLU A 63 4.47 13.74 -5.82
N PRO A 64 4.31 13.95 -7.15
CA PRO A 64 3.07 13.63 -7.84
C PRO A 64 2.67 12.16 -7.65
N SER A 65 1.41 11.95 -7.33
CA SER A 65 0.85 10.61 -7.15
C SER A 65 0.48 10.01 -8.51
N ARG A 66 1.00 8.81 -8.82
CA ARG A 66 0.82 8.19 -10.15
C ARG A 66 0.11 6.85 -10.14
N GLY A 67 -0.14 6.26 -8.98
CA GLY A 67 -0.80 4.95 -8.95
C GLY A 67 -0.67 4.21 -7.63
N LEU A 68 -1.14 2.98 -7.67
CA LEU A 68 -1.19 2.01 -6.59
C LEU A 68 0.03 1.11 -6.62
N PHE A 69 0.53 0.75 -5.45
CA PHE A 69 1.62 -0.20 -5.25
C PHE A 69 1.15 -1.37 -4.39
N LEU A 70 1.46 -2.58 -4.84
CA LEU A 70 1.19 -3.82 -4.11
C LEU A 70 2.52 -4.47 -3.74
N ILE A 71 2.69 -4.88 -2.50
CA ILE A 71 3.93 -5.46 -2.02
C ILE A 71 3.89 -6.96 -2.27
N LEU A 72 4.71 -7.42 -3.21
CA LEU A 72 4.86 -8.85 -3.52
C LEU A 72 5.85 -9.53 -2.60
N GLY A 73 6.87 -8.79 -2.13
CA GLY A 73 7.88 -9.32 -1.23
C GLY A 73 8.74 -8.20 -0.65
N GLY A 74 9.40 -8.51 0.48
CA GLY A 74 10.21 -7.54 1.22
C GLY A 74 9.44 -6.85 2.34
N GLN A 75 10.00 -5.75 2.82
CA GLN A 75 9.43 -4.93 3.89
C GLN A 75 9.75 -3.47 3.63
N LEU A 76 8.75 -2.61 3.84
CA LEU A 76 8.89 -1.15 3.70
C LEU A 76 8.35 -0.46 4.94
N SER A 77 8.86 0.74 5.21
CA SER A 77 8.38 1.63 6.26
C SER A 77 7.83 2.91 5.66
N VAL A 78 6.73 3.38 6.23
CA VAL A 78 6.07 4.64 5.88
C VAL A 78 6.55 5.72 6.83
N TYR A 79 7.04 6.83 6.28
CA TYR A 79 7.54 7.97 7.04
C TYR A 79 6.76 9.23 6.69
N LYS A 80 6.45 10.00 7.70
CA LYS A 80 5.91 11.37 7.57
C LYS A 80 6.90 12.35 8.16
N ARG A 81 7.16 13.44 7.44
CA ARG A 81 8.00 14.52 7.93
C ARG A 81 7.22 15.41 8.89
N ASP A 82 7.80 15.67 10.04
CA ASP A 82 7.29 16.69 10.96
C ASP A 82 7.47 18.08 10.34
N THR A 83 6.40 18.87 10.36
CA THR A 83 6.41 20.22 9.77
C THR A 83 7.19 21.24 10.61
N LEU A 84 7.43 20.98 11.90
CA LEU A 84 8.10 21.87 12.82
C LEU A 84 9.59 21.54 12.95
N THR A 85 9.92 20.26 13.11
CA THR A 85 11.32 19.80 13.38
C THR A 85 12.01 19.28 12.11
N SER A 86 11.27 19.02 11.05
CA SER A 86 11.74 18.32 9.84
C SER A 86 12.17 16.87 10.06
N ASP A 87 11.99 16.32 11.25
CA ASP A 87 12.29 14.92 11.56
C ASP A 87 11.32 13.99 10.82
N ALA A 88 11.83 12.81 10.46
CA ALA A 88 11.00 11.79 9.82
C ALA A 88 10.47 10.80 10.87
N HIS A 89 9.15 10.79 11.07
CA HIS A 89 8.49 9.85 11.97
C HIS A 89 7.95 8.64 11.21
N ARG A 90 8.31 7.44 11.66
CA ARG A 90 7.76 6.21 11.10
C ARG A 90 6.31 6.03 11.54
N LEU A 91 5.40 5.97 10.57
CA LEU A 91 3.96 5.81 10.81
C LEU A 91 3.54 4.33 10.78
N ALA A 92 4.11 3.54 9.88
CA ALA A 92 3.72 2.15 9.68
C ALA A 92 4.84 1.32 9.07
N THR A 93 4.73 0.01 9.21
CA THR A 93 5.54 -0.96 8.47
C THR A 93 4.60 -1.75 7.55
N LEU A 94 5.01 -1.90 6.29
CA LEU A 94 4.28 -2.60 5.24
C LEU A 94 5.06 -3.85 4.84
N LYS A 95 4.33 -4.93 4.53
CA LYS A 95 4.89 -6.25 4.18
C LYS A 95 4.18 -6.84 2.96
N SER A 96 4.62 -8.00 2.51
CA SER A 96 3.96 -8.74 1.44
C SER A 96 2.45 -8.92 1.71
N GLY A 97 1.64 -8.63 0.70
CA GLY A 97 0.17 -8.61 0.76
C GLY A 97 -0.43 -7.24 1.12
N ASP A 98 0.37 -6.28 1.58
CA ASP A 98 -0.09 -4.91 1.82
C ASP A 98 -0.05 -4.08 0.53
N SER A 99 -0.79 -2.96 0.54
CA SER A 99 -0.81 -1.98 -0.54
C SER A 99 -0.65 -0.57 0.00
N PHE A 100 -0.15 0.33 -0.85
CA PHE A 100 -0.10 1.76 -0.58
C PHE A 100 -0.30 2.58 -1.87
N GLY A 101 -0.58 3.87 -1.72
CA GLY A 101 -0.84 4.77 -2.83
C GLY A 101 -2.28 4.71 -3.35
N GLU A 102 -3.19 4.06 -2.63
CA GLU A 102 -4.61 3.97 -2.97
C GLU A 102 -5.30 5.34 -3.02
N LEU A 103 -4.84 6.32 -2.25
CA LEU A 103 -5.41 7.66 -2.25
C LEU A 103 -5.29 8.34 -3.62
N SER A 104 -4.24 8.03 -4.40
CA SER A 104 -4.07 8.56 -5.76
C SER A 104 -5.15 8.13 -6.75
N LEU A 105 -5.95 7.13 -6.40
CA LEU A 105 -7.10 6.70 -7.19
C LEU A 105 -8.32 7.62 -6.98
N PHE A 106 -8.30 8.47 -5.97
CA PHE A 106 -9.44 9.30 -5.58
C PHE A 106 -9.23 10.79 -5.80
N ASP A 107 -8.05 11.32 -5.45
CA ASP A 107 -7.87 12.78 -5.32
C ASP A 107 -6.70 13.36 -6.13
N GLN A 108 -5.89 12.52 -6.77
CA GLN A 108 -4.67 12.93 -7.49
C GLN A 108 -3.74 13.85 -6.67
N ALA A 109 -3.92 13.89 -5.34
CA ALA A 109 -3.10 14.70 -4.46
C ALA A 109 -1.64 14.20 -4.45
N PRO A 110 -0.66 15.05 -4.12
CA PRO A 110 0.71 14.61 -3.92
C PRO A 110 0.82 13.51 -2.88
N ARG A 111 1.89 12.71 -2.95
CA ARG A 111 2.15 11.63 -1.98
C ARG A 111 2.09 12.15 -0.56
N SER A 112 1.26 11.55 0.27
CA SER A 112 1.03 11.96 1.66
C SER A 112 2.19 11.60 2.61
N ALA A 113 3.05 10.68 2.21
CA ALA A 113 4.17 10.18 2.99
C ALA A 113 5.28 9.59 2.10
N THR A 114 6.47 9.43 2.65
CA THR A 114 7.59 8.71 2.03
C THR A 114 7.51 7.23 2.40
N VAL A 115 7.70 6.34 1.42
CA VAL A 115 7.79 4.89 1.64
C VAL A 115 9.17 4.42 1.25
N SER A 116 9.90 3.86 2.21
CA SER A 116 11.30 3.41 2.06
C SER A 116 11.42 1.92 2.31
N ALA A 117 12.29 1.25 1.58
CA ALA A 117 12.52 -0.18 1.73
C ALA A 117 13.47 -0.49 2.89
N ASP A 118 13.02 -1.25 3.88
CA ASP A 118 13.84 -1.77 4.98
C ASP A 118 14.72 -2.94 4.53
N ALA A 119 14.26 -3.67 3.51
CA ALA A 119 14.97 -4.73 2.80
C ALA A 119 14.71 -4.60 1.30
N GLN A 120 15.47 -5.30 0.45
CA GLN A 120 15.14 -5.37 -0.97
C GLN A 120 13.69 -5.83 -1.13
N SER A 121 12.90 -5.05 -1.85
CA SER A 121 11.45 -5.23 -1.96
C SER A 121 11.01 -5.27 -3.42
N TYR A 122 9.96 -6.03 -3.68
CA TYR A 122 9.36 -6.23 -4.99
C TYR A 122 7.95 -5.68 -4.96
N LEU A 123 7.68 -4.72 -5.81
CA LEU A 123 6.39 -4.03 -5.88
C LEU A 123 5.78 -4.29 -7.26
N PHE A 124 4.50 -4.65 -7.29
CA PHE A 124 3.70 -4.50 -8.48
C PHE A 124 3.14 -3.08 -8.48
N THR A 125 3.37 -2.35 -9.56
CA THR A 125 2.93 -0.97 -9.74
C THR A 125 1.83 -0.90 -10.78
N LEU A 126 0.73 -0.23 -10.45
CA LEU A 126 -0.43 -0.07 -11.31
C LEU A 126 -0.74 1.42 -11.44
N GLU A 127 -0.60 1.96 -12.64
CA GLU A 127 -0.90 3.36 -12.91
C GLU A 127 -2.40 3.64 -12.78
N ALA A 128 -2.75 4.74 -12.09
CA ALA A 128 -4.14 5.07 -11.79
C ALA A 128 -5.01 5.24 -13.04
N GLY A 129 -4.52 5.94 -14.07
CA GLY A 129 -5.27 6.18 -15.30
C GLY A 129 -5.53 4.92 -16.12
N LEU A 130 -4.54 4.03 -16.21
CA LEU A 130 -4.70 2.73 -16.88
C LEU A 130 -5.70 1.85 -16.14
N PHE A 131 -5.63 1.85 -14.81
CA PHE A 131 -6.54 1.06 -14.00
C PHE A 131 -7.96 1.62 -14.02
N GLU A 132 -8.13 2.93 -14.01
CA GLU A 132 -9.46 3.55 -14.14
C GLU A 132 -10.10 3.24 -15.49
N THR A 133 -9.31 3.33 -16.58
CA THR A 133 -9.77 2.91 -17.91
C THR A 133 -10.19 1.43 -17.94
N PHE A 134 -9.47 0.57 -17.24
CA PHE A 134 -9.86 -0.83 -17.10
C PHE A 134 -11.20 -0.95 -16.36
N LEU A 135 -11.39 -0.28 -15.22
CA LEU A 135 -12.64 -0.31 -14.45
C LEU A 135 -13.83 0.18 -15.27
N ASP A 136 -13.67 1.22 -16.07
CA ASP A 136 -14.70 1.74 -16.95
C ASP A 136 -15.14 0.71 -18.00
N ARG A 137 -14.21 -0.08 -18.52
CA ARG A 137 -14.51 -1.17 -19.47
C ARG A 137 -15.17 -2.39 -18.82
N GLU A 138 -14.87 -2.66 -17.55
CA GLU A 138 -15.48 -3.78 -16.81
C GLU A 138 -16.91 -3.49 -16.34
N GLY A 139 -17.33 -2.22 -16.40
CA GLY A 139 -18.68 -1.77 -16.08
C GLY A 139 -18.88 -1.36 -14.62
N ASP A 140 -19.97 -0.66 -14.38
CA ASP A 140 -20.28 0.04 -13.13
C ASP A 140 -20.31 -0.88 -11.91
N GLN A 141 -20.79 -2.11 -12.06
CA GLN A 141 -20.84 -3.06 -10.95
C GLN A 141 -19.42 -3.42 -10.43
N THR A 142 -18.51 -3.68 -11.34
CA THR A 142 -17.11 -3.98 -11.00
C THR A 142 -16.43 -2.77 -10.37
N LYS A 143 -16.64 -1.60 -10.95
CA LYS A 143 -16.14 -0.32 -10.46
C LYS A 143 -16.65 -0.02 -9.05
N ALA A 144 -17.95 -0.14 -8.83
CA ALA A 144 -18.57 0.08 -7.51
C ALA A 144 -18.03 -0.91 -6.44
N GLN A 145 -17.86 -2.18 -6.81
CA GLN A 145 -17.31 -3.18 -5.89
C GLN A 145 -15.86 -2.88 -5.53
N PHE A 146 -15.05 -2.43 -6.48
CA PHE A 146 -13.67 -2.00 -6.21
C PHE A 146 -13.64 -0.83 -5.22
N TYR A 147 -14.42 0.22 -5.45
CA TYR A 147 -14.47 1.36 -4.54
C TYR A 147 -15.01 1.00 -3.16
N LYS A 148 -15.93 0.04 -3.06
CA LYS A 148 -16.37 -0.50 -1.77
C LYS A 148 -15.22 -1.19 -1.03
N ASN A 149 -14.38 -1.97 -1.73
CA ASN A 149 -13.19 -2.58 -1.14
C ASN A 149 -12.21 -1.52 -0.66
N CYS A 150 -11.96 -0.47 -1.45
CA CYS A 150 -11.13 0.66 -1.05
C CYS A 150 -11.66 1.36 0.21
N ALA A 151 -12.97 1.65 0.26
CA ALA A 151 -13.59 2.26 1.43
C ALA A 151 -13.43 1.39 2.69
N THR A 152 -13.51 0.06 2.55
CA THR A 152 -13.27 -0.86 3.67
C THR A 152 -11.84 -0.75 4.18
N VAL A 153 -10.83 -0.81 3.29
CA VAL A 153 -9.41 -0.68 3.66
C VAL A 153 -9.13 0.67 4.34
N LEU A 154 -9.64 1.76 3.77
CA LEU A 154 -9.47 3.10 4.33
C LEU A 154 -10.14 3.23 5.70
N SER A 155 -11.33 2.63 5.90
CA SER A 155 -12.03 2.60 7.18
C SER A 155 -11.23 1.85 8.25
N GLU A 156 -10.58 0.74 7.90
CA GLU A 156 -9.71 0.00 8.80
C GLU A 156 -8.47 0.82 9.19
N LYS A 157 -7.79 1.42 8.20
CA LYS A 157 -6.64 2.31 8.44
C LYS A 157 -7.02 3.50 9.34
N PHE A 158 -8.19 4.09 9.13
CA PHE A 158 -8.70 5.20 9.94
C PHE A 158 -8.97 4.79 11.40
N ARG A 159 -9.55 3.60 11.64
CA ARG A 159 -9.75 3.08 13.00
C ARG A 159 -8.44 2.88 13.75
N VAL A 160 -7.43 2.31 13.09
CA VAL A 160 -6.09 2.15 13.67
C VAL A 160 -5.52 3.52 14.04
N LEU A 161 -5.54 4.48 13.10
CA LEU A 161 -5.04 5.84 13.34
C LEU A 161 -5.73 6.51 14.53
N ASN A 162 -7.07 6.38 14.65
CA ASN A 162 -7.81 6.94 15.79
C ASN A 162 -7.39 6.30 17.12
N THR A 163 -7.16 4.99 17.15
CA THR A 163 -6.69 4.30 18.35
C THR A 163 -5.30 4.79 18.77
N ASP A 164 -4.39 4.92 17.82
CA ASP A 164 -3.03 5.43 18.06
C ASP A 164 -3.05 6.88 18.52
N TYR A 165 -3.91 7.71 17.93
CA TYR A 165 -4.10 9.10 18.33
C TYR A 165 -4.57 9.22 19.80
N ILE A 166 -5.61 8.46 20.18
CA ILE A 166 -6.13 8.46 21.56
C ILE A 166 -5.05 7.98 22.53
N SER A 167 -4.31 6.95 22.17
CA SER A 167 -3.21 6.40 22.99
C SER A 167 -2.12 7.45 23.23
N SER A 168 -1.73 8.19 22.17
CA SER A 168 -0.74 9.28 22.26
C SER A 168 -1.23 10.41 23.15
N GLN A 169 -2.50 10.82 23.03
CA GLN A 169 -3.09 11.85 23.90
C GLN A 169 -3.07 11.42 25.36
N GLN A 170 -3.43 10.18 25.67
CA GLN A 170 -3.39 9.64 27.04
C GLN A 170 -1.97 9.65 27.62
N LEU A 171 -0.96 9.33 26.81
CA LEU A 171 0.44 9.40 27.24
C LEU A 171 0.84 10.87 27.55
N LEU A 172 0.52 11.81 26.68
CA LEU A 172 0.80 13.24 26.89
C LEU A 172 0.16 13.75 28.19
N TRP A 173 -1.09 13.41 28.46
CA TRP A 173 -1.78 13.77 29.71
C TRP A 173 -1.09 13.17 30.94
N LYS A 174 -0.67 11.91 30.89
CA LYS A 174 0.09 11.28 31.98
C LYS A 174 1.41 11.99 32.27
N TYR A 175 2.13 12.42 31.24
CA TYR A 175 3.37 13.18 31.40
C TYR A 175 3.12 14.58 31.96
N ALA A 176 2.11 15.29 31.46
CA ALA A 176 1.74 16.63 31.96
C ALA A 176 1.36 16.58 33.45
N LEU A 177 0.55 15.62 33.87
CA LEU A 177 0.13 15.46 35.28
C LEU A 177 1.28 15.07 36.23
N ARG A 178 2.34 14.42 35.73
CA ARG A 178 3.53 14.11 36.57
C ARG A 178 4.36 15.37 36.83
N LYS A 179 4.56 16.24 35.82
CA LYS A 179 5.31 17.49 35.96
C LYS A 179 4.66 18.52 36.88
N THR A 180 3.35 18.45 37.11
CA THR A 180 2.64 19.36 38.03
C THR A 180 2.68 18.91 39.50
N LYS A 181 3.31 17.76 39.80
CA LYS A 181 3.45 17.23 41.17
C LYS A 181 4.88 17.32 41.72
N GLU A 182 5.82 17.79 40.93
CA GLU A 182 7.16 18.24 41.34
C GLU A 182 7.25 19.75 41.47
#